data_fa2061946dd557ace786b1bd76338aaf
#
_entry.id   fa2061946dd557ace786b1bd76338aaf
#
_cell.length_a   1.000
_cell.length_b   1.000
_cell.length_c   1.000
_cell.angle_alpha   90.00
_cell.angle_beta   90.00
_cell.angle_gamma   90.00
#
_symmetry.space_group_name_H-M   'P 1'
#
loop_
_entity.id
_entity.type
_entity.pdbx_description
1 polymer ?
#
loop_
_entity_poly.entity_id
_entity_poly.type
_entity_poly.pdbx_seq_one_letter_code
_entity_poly.pdbx_strand_id
1 'polypeptide(L)'
;PLTLFRIPALILIGFYRNTPAIVHFFWSYYALPIVSPLTLSPFAAAVLALSAQSAAFYAEVYRGGIQSIGAGQWEGAKALGMSRVTALRRVIFPQALRRMIPPFLERSFELLKSTALASSLAYSELLYQAMQINSQTYRPLEVYSLIAVMYFTLLLIISQGSQLLERRLAVSDTR
;
A
#
# COMPACT_ATOMS: atom_id res chain seq x y z
N PRO A 1 11.62 26.38 7.26
CA PRO A 1 11.12 25.36 8.22
C PRO A 1 10.59 24.10 7.54
N LEU A 2 9.95 24.17 6.35
CA LEU A 2 9.39 22.99 5.64
C LEU A 2 10.47 22.05 5.08
N THR A 3 11.63 22.57 4.73
CA THR A 3 12.76 21.76 4.21
C THR A 3 13.36 20.85 5.30
N LEU A 4 13.33 21.27 6.55
CA LEU A 4 13.85 20.49 7.69
C LEU A 4 13.09 19.17 7.87
N PHE A 5 11.78 19.14 7.65
CA PHE A 5 10.96 17.92 7.73
C PHE A 5 10.91 17.15 6.42
N ARG A 6 11.13 17.85 5.29
CA ARG A 6 11.04 17.24 3.96
C ARG A 6 12.14 16.23 3.70
N ILE A 7 13.39 16.54 4.05
CA ILE A 7 14.54 15.66 3.79
C ILE A 7 14.42 14.35 4.58
N PRO A 8 14.21 14.36 5.92
CA PRO A 8 14.00 13.12 6.67
C PRO A 8 12.82 12.29 6.14
N ALA A 9 11.72 12.93 5.79
CA ALA A 9 10.56 12.22 5.24
C ALA A 9 10.88 11.54 3.90
N LEU A 10 11.61 12.20 2.99
CA LEU A 10 12.01 11.60 1.72
C LEU A 10 12.97 10.42 1.91
N ILE A 11 13.91 10.53 2.86
CA ILE A 11 14.82 9.43 3.20
C ILE A 11 14.02 8.24 3.74
N LEU A 12 13.10 8.48 4.67
CA LEU A 12 12.26 7.43 5.27
C LEU A 12 11.38 6.74 4.21
N ILE A 13 10.71 7.53 3.37
CA ILE A 13 9.91 7.01 2.26
C ILE A 13 10.78 6.18 1.32
N GLY A 14 11.96 6.70 0.94
CA GLY A 14 12.91 6.01 0.09
C GLY A 14 13.39 4.70 0.70
N PHE A 15 13.69 4.68 2.00
CA PHE A 15 14.11 3.49 2.73
C PHE A 15 13.05 2.38 2.67
N TYR A 16 11.81 2.68 3.09
CA TYR A 16 10.74 1.68 3.10
C TYR A 16 10.33 1.20 1.70
N ARG A 17 10.44 2.04 0.68
CA ARG A 17 10.10 1.65 -0.69
C ARG A 17 11.17 0.81 -1.38
N ASN A 18 12.44 1.02 -1.05
CA ASN A 18 13.56 0.33 -1.70
C ASN A 18 14.07 -0.88 -0.90
N THR A 19 13.52 -1.14 0.29
CA THR A 19 13.86 -2.32 1.09
C THR A 19 12.76 -3.38 0.93
N PRO A 20 13.12 -4.66 0.70
CA PRO A 20 12.15 -5.75 0.60
C PRO A 20 11.27 -5.87 1.86
N ALA A 21 9.97 -6.12 1.67
CA ALA A 21 9.01 -6.24 2.78
C ALA A 21 9.44 -7.25 3.83
N ILE A 22 9.97 -8.42 3.42
CA ILE A 22 10.41 -9.48 4.31
C ILE A 22 11.50 -9.02 5.30
N VAL A 23 12.37 -8.08 4.90
CA VAL A 23 13.41 -7.51 5.77
C VAL A 23 12.77 -6.71 6.90
N HIS A 24 11.72 -5.93 6.58
CA HIS A 24 10.98 -5.17 7.60
C HIS A 24 10.27 -6.08 8.60
N PHE A 25 9.76 -7.24 8.15
CA PHE A 25 9.16 -8.25 9.01
C PHE A 25 10.18 -8.79 10.02
N PHE A 26 11.32 -9.26 9.53
CA PHE A 26 12.37 -9.80 10.40
C PHE A 26 12.97 -8.74 11.31
N TRP A 27 13.15 -7.52 10.81
CA TRP A 27 13.65 -6.44 11.63
C TRP A 27 12.70 -6.09 12.77
N SER A 28 11.41 -5.94 12.50
CA SER A 28 10.41 -5.60 13.52
C SER A 28 10.21 -6.71 14.56
N TYR A 29 10.40 -7.97 14.18
CA TYR A 29 10.19 -9.10 15.08
C TYR A 29 11.44 -9.50 15.85
N TYR A 30 12.60 -9.55 15.19
CA TYR A 30 13.83 -10.05 15.80
C TYR A 30 14.80 -8.95 16.24
N ALA A 31 14.94 -7.87 15.48
CA ALA A 31 15.92 -6.83 15.77
C ALA A 31 15.36 -5.73 16.71
N LEU A 32 14.10 -5.37 16.57
CA LEU A 32 13.48 -4.33 17.39
C LEU A 32 13.59 -4.61 18.91
N PRO A 33 13.35 -5.85 19.41
CA PRO A 33 13.51 -6.15 20.84
C PRO A 33 14.94 -6.03 21.36
N ILE A 34 15.94 -6.07 20.49
CA ILE A 34 17.36 -5.92 20.88
C ILE A 34 17.68 -4.44 21.13
N VAL A 35 17.11 -3.53 20.34
CA VAL A 35 17.41 -2.09 20.40
C VAL A 35 16.39 -1.31 21.22
N SER A 36 15.28 -1.95 21.62
CA SER A 36 14.23 -1.31 22.43
C SER A 36 13.58 -2.34 23.37
N PRO A 37 12.92 -1.92 24.45
CA PRO A 37 12.19 -2.83 25.34
C PRO A 37 10.88 -3.39 24.72
N LEU A 38 10.60 -3.10 23.45
CA LEU A 38 9.37 -3.48 22.78
C LEU A 38 9.50 -4.90 22.21
N THR A 39 8.77 -5.85 22.79
CA THR A 39 8.57 -7.18 22.23
C THR A 39 7.22 -7.23 21.52
N LEU A 40 7.22 -7.54 20.23
CA LEU A 40 6.01 -7.61 19.44
C LEU A 40 5.59 -9.06 19.22
N SER A 41 4.29 -9.34 19.24
CA SER A 41 3.78 -10.60 18.73
C SER A 41 4.02 -10.69 17.21
N PRO A 42 4.04 -11.90 16.60
CA PRO A 42 4.15 -12.05 15.15
C PRO A 42 3.16 -11.19 14.37
N PHE A 43 1.91 -11.12 14.83
CA PHE A 43 0.89 -10.27 14.24
C PHE A 43 1.24 -8.78 14.33
N ALA A 44 1.62 -8.30 15.50
CA ALA A 44 1.95 -6.89 15.70
C ALA A 44 3.20 -6.47 14.87
N ALA A 45 4.20 -7.35 14.78
CA ALA A 45 5.38 -7.11 13.96
C ALA A 45 5.03 -7.06 12.46
N ALA A 46 4.18 -7.97 11.98
CA ALA A 46 3.68 -7.97 10.62
C ALA A 46 2.89 -6.70 10.29
N VAL A 47 1.97 -6.29 11.19
CA VAL A 47 1.19 -5.06 11.03
C VAL A 47 2.11 -3.84 11.00
N LEU A 48 3.08 -3.74 11.89
CA LEU A 48 4.03 -2.63 11.92
C LEU A 48 4.82 -2.54 10.60
N ALA A 49 5.38 -3.66 10.14
CA ALA A 49 6.17 -3.72 8.92
C ALA A 49 5.35 -3.33 7.68
N LEU A 50 4.16 -3.93 7.52
CA LEU A 50 3.27 -3.65 6.39
C LEU A 50 2.72 -2.22 6.43
N SER A 51 2.36 -1.72 7.59
CA SER A 51 1.84 -0.36 7.73
C SER A 51 2.89 0.69 7.40
N ALA A 52 4.12 0.54 7.90
CA ALA A 52 5.21 1.46 7.63
C ALA A 52 5.58 1.48 6.13
N GLN A 53 5.70 0.30 5.53
CA GLN A 53 5.98 0.19 4.10
C GLN A 53 4.83 0.74 3.24
N SER A 54 3.58 0.38 3.56
CA SER A 54 2.41 0.86 2.83
C SER A 54 2.25 2.36 2.94
N ALA A 55 2.50 2.95 4.11
CA ALA A 55 2.48 4.40 4.29
C ALA A 55 3.45 5.11 3.34
N ALA A 56 4.66 4.55 3.13
CA ALA A 56 5.64 5.10 2.22
C ALA A 56 5.17 5.03 0.74
N PHE A 57 4.55 3.93 0.33
CA PHE A 57 3.98 3.80 -1.00
C PHE A 57 2.79 4.71 -1.22
N TYR A 58 1.85 4.79 -0.27
CA TYR A 58 0.69 5.67 -0.38
C TYR A 58 1.07 7.15 -0.35
N ALA A 59 2.11 7.54 0.38
CA ALA A 59 2.64 8.91 0.34
C ALA A 59 3.05 9.31 -1.09
N GLU A 60 3.65 8.39 -1.86
CA GLU A 60 4.00 8.63 -3.25
C GLU A 60 2.78 8.64 -4.19
N VAL A 61 1.78 7.81 -3.93
CA VAL A 61 0.50 7.85 -4.67
C VAL A 61 -0.16 9.22 -4.51
N TYR A 62 -0.23 9.72 -3.28
CA TYR A 62 -0.81 11.05 -3.02
C TYR A 62 0.00 12.17 -3.66
N ARG A 63 1.32 12.10 -3.52
CA ARG A 63 2.22 13.09 -4.14
C ARG A 63 2.07 13.09 -5.67
N GLY A 64 2.10 11.92 -6.29
CA GLY A 64 1.93 11.75 -7.74
C GLY A 64 0.58 12.23 -8.25
N GLY A 65 -0.50 11.91 -7.52
CA GLY A 65 -1.84 12.35 -7.86
C GLY A 65 -2.00 13.88 -7.87
N ILE A 66 -1.45 14.56 -6.85
CA ILE A 66 -1.48 16.04 -6.82
C ILE A 66 -0.62 16.63 -7.94
N GLN A 67 0.57 16.07 -8.18
CA GLN A 67 1.49 16.54 -9.22
C GLN A 67 0.99 16.26 -10.64
N SER A 68 0.11 15.28 -10.83
CA SER A 68 -0.49 14.97 -12.13
C SER A 68 -1.45 16.06 -12.65
N ILE A 69 -1.91 16.96 -11.75
CA ILE A 69 -2.80 18.06 -12.17
C ILE A 69 -1.99 19.12 -12.88
N GLY A 70 -2.36 19.38 -14.14
CA GLY A 70 -1.66 20.33 -15.00
C GLY A 70 -1.61 21.75 -14.45
N ALA A 71 -0.53 22.47 -14.78
CA ALA A 71 -0.29 23.85 -14.33
C ALA A 71 -1.47 24.79 -14.66
N GLY A 72 -2.14 24.59 -15.80
CA GLY A 72 -3.31 25.39 -16.21
C GLY A 72 -4.46 25.39 -15.22
N GLN A 73 -4.66 24.31 -14.45
CA GLN A 73 -5.68 24.28 -13.39
C GLN A 73 -5.29 25.19 -12.21
N TRP A 74 -4.02 25.24 -11.88
CA TRP A 74 -3.49 26.12 -10.85
C TRP A 74 -3.51 27.59 -11.29
N GLU A 75 -3.15 27.85 -12.55
CA GLU A 75 -3.16 29.19 -13.15
C GLU A 75 -4.57 29.72 -13.31
N GLY A 76 -5.51 28.89 -13.79
CA GLY A 76 -6.91 29.25 -13.89
C GLY A 76 -7.54 29.58 -12.53
N ALA A 77 -7.28 28.77 -11.51
CA ALA A 77 -7.74 29.08 -10.16
C ALA A 77 -7.15 30.38 -9.62
N LYS A 78 -5.88 30.67 -9.91
CA LYS A 78 -5.21 31.91 -9.53
C LYS A 78 -5.81 33.11 -10.27
N ALA A 79 -6.11 33.01 -11.58
CA ALA A 79 -6.74 34.05 -12.37
C ALA A 79 -8.14 34.43 -11.86
N LEU A 80 -8.85 33.44 -11.27
CA LEU A 80 -10.15 33.67 -10.59
C LEU A 80 -10.00 34.23 -9.16
N GLY A 81 -8.81 34.64 -8.74
CA GLY A 81 -8.56 35.21 -7.42
C GLY A 81 -8.59 34.19 -6.26
N MET A 82 -8.54 32.89 -6.54
CA MET A 82 -8.58 31.86 -5.48
C MET A 82 -7.27 31.85 -4.69
N SER A 83 -7.37 31.80 -3.35
CA SER A 83 -6.22 31.52 -2.52
C SER A 83 -5.69 30.09 -2.79
N ARG A 84 -4.40 29.83 -2.49
CA ARG A 84 -3.80 28.48 -2.68
C ARG A 84 -4.61 27.38 -1.99
N VAL A 85 -5.10 27.62 -0.78
CA VAL A 85 -5.90 26.67 -0.02
C VAL A 85 -7.25 26.41 -0.69
N THR A 86 -7.90 27.47 -1.16
CA THR A 86 -9.19 27.38 -1.88
C THR A 86 -9.03 26.63 -3.20
N ALA A 87 -8.01 26.97 -4.00
CA ALA A 87 -7.66 26.27 -5.23
C ALA A 87 -7.39 24.80 -4.98
N LEU A 88 -6.56 24.47 -3.96
CA LEU A 88 -6.27 23.08 -3.59
C LEU A 88 -7.56 22.32 -3.24
N ARG A 89 -8.42 22.87 -2.37
CA ARG A 89 -9.61 22.17 -1.87
C ARG A 89 -10.74 22.04 -2.89
N ARG A 90 -10.97 23.09 -3.73
CA ARG A 90 -12.12 23.14 -4.64
C ARG A 90 -11.83 22.69 -6.07
N VAL A 91 -10.58 22.81 -6.52
CA VAL A 91 -10.20 22.52 -7.91
C VAL A 91 -9.27 21.35 -8.01
N ILE A 92 -8.14 21.38 -7.29
CA ILE A 92 -7.04 20.43 -7.46
C ILE A 92 -7.35 19.08 -6.77
N PHE A 93 -7.72 19.12 -5.48
CA PHE A 93 -7.90 17.90 -4.69
C PHE A 93 -9.00 16.97 -5.22
N PRO A 94 -10.18 17.46 -5.65
CA PRO A 94 -11.20 16.58 -6.24
C PRO A 94 -10.73 15.89 -7.52
N GLN A 95 -9.96 16.58 -8.37
CA GLN A 95 -9.38 16.02 -9.59
C GLN A 95 -8.24 15.03 -9.25
N ALA A 96 -7.33 15.43 -8.34
CA ALA A 96 -6.22 14.59 -7.89
C ALA A 96 -6.74 13.30 -7.26
N LEU A 97 -7.79 13.35 -6.43
CA LEU A 97 -8.36 12.18 -5.78
C LEU A 97 -8.78 11.11 -6.79
N ARG A 98 -9.44 11.51 -7.88
CA ARG A 98 -9.84 10.58 -8.94
C ARG A 98 -8.61 9.91 -9.61
N ARG A 99 -7.56 10.69 -9.86
CA ARG A 99 -6.31 10.19 -10.47
C ARG A 99 -5.50 9.30 -9.51
N MET A 100 -5.72 9.43 -8.20
CA MET A 100 -5.08 8.57 -7.18
C MET A 100 -5.75 7.20 -7.07
N ILE A 101 -7.01 7.05 -7.45
CA ILE A 101 -7.77 5.80 -7.22
C ILE A 101 -7.11 4.59 -7.89
N PRO A 102 -6.75 4.59 -9.20
CA PRO A 102 -6.13 3.42 -9.80
C PRO A 102 -4.82 3.00 -9.11
N PRO A 103 -3.81 3.86 -8.93
CA PRO A 103 -2.58 3.45 -8.24
C PRO A 103 -2.79 3.14 -6.76
N PHE A 104 -3.81 3.71 -6.10
CA PHE A 104 -4.18 3.34 -4.74
C PHE A 104 -4.69 1.89 -4.67
N LEU A 105 -5.54 1.49 -5.61
CA LEU A 105 -6.07 0.13 -5.69
C LEU A 105 -4.97 -0.88 -6.04
N GLU A 106 -4.09 -0.56 -6.98
CA GLU A 106 -2.92 -1.40 -7.29
C GLU A 106 -2.07 -1.67 -6.04
N ARG A 107 -1.77 -0.62 -5.26
CA ARG A 107 -1.03 -0.77 -4.00
C ARG A 107 -1.77 -1.56 -2.95
N SER A 108 -3.10 -1.45 -2.91
CA SER A 108 -3.92 -2.26 -2.00
C SER A 108 -3.88 -3.75 -2.36
N PHE A 109 -3.83 -4.10 -3.65
CA PHE A 109 -3.62 -5.48 -4.10
C PHE A 109 -2.22 -5.99 -3.76
N GLU A 110 -1.19 -5.17 -3.92
CA GLU A 110 0.17 -5.53 -3.51
C GLU A 110 0.25 -5.76 -2.00
N LEU A 111 -0.42 -4.92 -1.20
CA LEU A 111 -0.50 -5.10 0.24
C LEU A 111 -1.17 -6.42 0.61
N LEU A 112 -2.31 -6.75 -0.02
CA LEU A 112 -3.01 -8.03 0.18
C LEU A 112 -2.10 -9.23 -0.10
N LYS A 113 -1.36 -9.22 -1.22
CA LYS A 113 -0.39 -10.28 -1.52
C LYS A 113 0.73 -10.35 -0.49
N SER A 114 1.19 -9.21 -0.03
CA SER A 114 2.28 -9.11 0.95
C SER A 114 1.90 -9.62 2.34
N THR A 115 0.59 -9.74 2.67
CA THR A 115 0.17 -10.32 3.95
C THR A 115 0.61 -11.78 4.11
N ALA A 116 0.76 -12.52 3.01
CA ALA A 116 1.29 -13.88 3.03
C ALA A 116 2.70 -13.98 3.63
N LEU A 117 3.48 -12.90 3.60
CA LEU A 117 4.81 -12.86 4.23
C LEU A 117 4.75 -13.01 5.76
N ALA A 118 3.59 -12.80 6.40
CA ALA A 118 3.43 -13.01 7.83
C ALA A 118 3.62 -14.49 8.24
N SER A 119 3.47 -15.42 7.29
CA SER A 119 3.80 -16.83 7.47
C SER A 119 5.26 -17.05 7.91
N SER A 120 6.18 -16.20 7.46
CA SER A 120 7.60 -16.25 7.81
C SER A 120 7.89 -15.96 9.29
N LEU A 121 6.95 -15.31 9.98
CA LEU A 121 6.98 -15.07 11.43
C LEU A 121 6.14 -16.11 12.20
N ALA A 122 5.82 -17.24 11.59
CA ALA A 122 4.93 -18.26 12.14
C ALA A 122 3.53 -17.73 12.55
N TYR A 123 3.09 -16.63 11.93
CA TYR A 123 1.72 -16.15 12.07
C TYR A 123 0.77 -17.04 11.27
N SER A 124 -0.29 -17.51 11.94
CA SER A 124 -1.27 -18.43 11.36
C SER A 124 -2.20 -17.73 10.37
N GLU A 125 -1.75 -17.63 9.13
CA GLU A 125 -2.50 -17.16 7.97
C GLU A 125 -2.58 -18.26 6.89
N LEU A 126 -3.17 -17.98 5.75
CA LEU A 126 -3.48 -18.99 4.73
C LEU A 126 -2.25 -19.77 4.24
N LEU A 127 -1.14 -19.07 3.93
CA LEU A 127 0.08 -19.73 3.46
C LEU A 127 0.75 -20.53 4.59
N TYR A 128 0.72 -20.03 5.84
CA TYR A 128 1.26 -20.76 6.98
C TYR A 128 0.50 -22.08 7.19
N GLN A 129 -0.83 -22.06 7.11
CA GLN A 129 -1.63 -23.30 7.22
C GLN A 129 -1.30 -24.29 6.09
N ALA A 130 -1.11 -23.80 4.88
CA ALA A 130 -0.66 -24.64 3.78
C ALA A 130 0.71 -25.29 4.03
N MET A 131 1.65 -24.52 4.58
CA MET A 131 2.97 -25.04 4.96
C MET A 131 2.86 -26.15 6.02
N GLN A 132 1.96 -25.98 7.01
CA GLN A 132 1.71 -27.01 8.04
C GLN A 132 1.09 -28.28 7.43
N ILE A 133 0.08 -28.13 6.56
CA ILE A 133 -0.52 -29.28 5.86
C ILE A 133 0.53 -30.00 5.01
N ASN A 134 1.35 -29.25 4.28
CA ASN A 134 2.42 -29.84 3.46
C ASN A 134 3.45 -30.60 4.30
N SER A 135 3.81 -30.08 5.48
CA SER A 135 4.76 -30.74 6.38
C SER A 135 4.23 -32.09 6.92
N GLN A 136 2.92 -32.25 7.01
CA GLN A 136 2.26 -33.48 7.47
C GLN A 136 1.96 -34.47 6.32
N THR A 137 1.63 -33.95 5.14
CA THR A 137 1.18 -34.79 4.02
C THR A 137 2.25 -35.09 3.00
N TYR A 138 3.33 -34.28 2.93
CA TYR A 138 4.40 -34.35 1.91
C TYR A 138 3.87 -34.27 0.48
N ARG A 139 2.81 -33.46 0.24
CA ARG A 139 2.18 -33.25 -1.05
C ARG A 139 2.27 -31.79 -1.52
N PRO A 140 3.49 -31.29 -1.80
CA PRO A 140 3.69 -29.89 -2.12
C PRO A 140 2.95 -29.43 -3.38
N LEU A 141 2.84 -30.27 -4.40
CA LEU A 141 2.17 -29.93 -5.65
C LEU A 141 0.68 -29.62 -5.42
N GLU A 142 -0.03 -30.53 -4.74
CA GLU A 142 -1.46 -30.39 -4.47
C GLU A 142 -1.74 -29.21 -3.53
N VAL A 143 -0.97 -29.12 -2.44
CA VAL A 143 -1.17 -28.08 -1.42
C VAL A 143 -0.89 -26.69 -1.98
N TYR A 144 0.26 -26.48 -2.62
CA TYR A 144 0.60 -25.13 -3.12
C TYR A 144 -0.18 -24.75 -4.36
N SER A 145 -0.61 -25.72 -5.20
CA SER A 145 -1.53 -25.41 -6.30
C SER A 145 -2.91 -24.97 -5.80
N LEU A 146 -3.43 -25.64 -4.75
CA LEU A 146 -4.70 -25.25 -4.14
C LEU A 146 -4.61 -23.84 -3.55
N ILE A 147 -3.54 -23.52 -2.82
CA ILE A 147 -3.33 -22.19 -2.24
C ILE A 147 -3.20 -21.12 -3.34
N ALA A 148 -2.49 -21.41 -4.43
CA ALA A 148 -2.39 -20.49 -5.56
C ALA A 148 -3.78 -20.18 -6.17
N VAL A 149 -4.64 -21.19 -6.33
CA VAL A 149 -6.02 -21.02 -6.79
C VAL A 149 -6.84 -20.21 -5.79
N MET A 150 -6.69 -20.44 -4.48
CA MET A 150 -7.39 -19.68 -3.45
C MET A 150 -7.00 -18.20 -3.46
N TYR A 151 -5.71 -17.88 -3.49
CA TYR A 151 -5.24 -16.48 -3.60
C TYR A 151 -5.70 -15.84 -4.91
N PHE A 152 -5.59 -16.56 -6.03
CA PHE A 152 -6.05 -16.06 -7.33
C PHE A 152 -7.55 -15.72 -7.30
N THR A 153 -8.37 -16.62 -6.79
CA THR A 153 -9.83 -16.43 -6.70
C THR A 153 -10.19 -15.26 -5.81
N LEU A 154 -9.54 -15.16 -4.62
CA LEU A 154 -9.73 -14.05 -3.69
C LEU A 154 -9.40 -12.71 -4.36
N LEU A 155 -8.20 -12.61 -4.96
CA LEU A 155 -7.76 -11.38 -5.61
C LEU A 155 -8.60 -11.05 -6.85
N LEU A 156 -9.07 -12.05 -7.59
CA LEU A 156 -9.95 -11.85 -8.74
C LEU A 156 -11.28 -11.20 -8.32
N ILE A 157 -11.91 -11.70 -7.25
CA ILE A 157 -13.17 -11.15 -6.71
C ILE A 157 -12.97 -9.69 -6.28
N ILE A 158 -11.90 -9.41 -5.52
CA ILE A 158 -11.61 -8.05 -5.05
C ILE A 158 -11.27 -7.13 -6.24
N SER A 159 -10.51 -7.61 -7.23
CA SER A 159 -10.16 -6.85 -8.43
C SER A 159 -11.37 -6.47 -9.25
N GLN A 160 -12.31 -7.38 -9.47
CA GLN A 160 -13.55 -7.07 -10.20
C GLN A 160 -14.39 -6.02 -9.46
N GLY A 161 -14.50 -6.11 -8.14
CA GLY A 161 -15.16 -5.09 -7.32
C GLY A 161 -14.51 -3.72 -7.47
N SER A 162 -13.17 -3.67 -7.48
CA SER A 162 -12.40 -2.43 -7.63
C SER A 162 -12.57 -1.81 -9.02
N GLN A 163 -12.57 -2.62 -10.09
CA GLN A 163 -12.82 -2.13 -11.45
C GLN A 163 -14.21 -1.53 -11.62
N LEU A 164 -15.22 -2.08 -10.95
CA LEU A 164 -16.57 -1.48 -10.95
C LEU A 164 -16.57 -0.10 -10.28
N LEU A 165 -15.80 0.05 -9.21
CA LEU A 165 -15.63 1.34 -8.52
C LEU A 165 -14.90 2.35 -9.42
N GLU A 166 -13.78 1.94 -10.05
CA GLU A 166 -13.03 2.79 -11.00
C GLU A 166 -13.90 3.28 -12.14
N ARG A 167 -14.66 2.40 -12.77
CA ARG A 167 -15.56 2.76 -13.89
C ARG A 167 -16.60 3.79 -13.47
N ARG A 168 -17.19 3.68 -12.29
CA ARG A 168 -18.15 4.66 -11.77
C ARG A 168 -17.53 6.04 -11.52
N LEU A 169 -16.25 6.08 -11.14
CA LEU A 169 -15.54 7.33 -10.85
C LEU A 169 -14.90 7.95 -12.09
N ALA A 170 -14.51 7.14 -13.10
CA ALA A 170 -13.94 7.60 -14.36
C ALA A 170 -14.96 8.24 -15.30
N VAL A 171 -16.23 7.83 -15.27
CA VAL A 171 -17.30 8.35 -16.16
C VAL A 171 -17.53 9.87 -16.01
N SER A 172 -17.02 10.50 -14.96
CA SER A 172 -17.18 11.95 -14.77
C SER A 172 -16.04 12.81 -15.36
N ASP A 173 -15.01 12.21 -15.97
CA ASP A 173 -13.85 12.94 -16.52
C ASP A 173 -13.98 13.23 -18.02
N THR A 174 -15.02 12.71 -18.67
CA THR A 174 -15.31 12.84 -20.11
C THR A 174 -16.41 13.85 -20.43
N ARG A 175 -16.76 14.73 -19.49
CA ARG A 175 -17.66 15.84 -19.74
C ARG A 175 -17.03 17.20 -19.46
#